data_eb016ac756c7a91878e48e4d39cd6ffd
#
_entry.id   eb016ac756c7a91878e48e4d39cd6ffd
#
_cell.length_a   1.000
_cell.length_b   1.000
_cell.length_c   1.000
_cell.angle_alpha   90.00
_cell.angle_beta   90.00
_cell.angle_gamma   90.00
#
_symmetry.space_group_name_H-M   'P 1'
#
loop_
_entity.id
_entity.type
_entity.pdbx_description
1 polymer ?
#
loop_
_entity_poly.entity_id
_entity_poly.type
_entity_poly.pdbx_seq_one_letter_code
_entity_poly.pdbx_strand_id
1 'polypeptide(L)' 'MQRRDVSHGSLTARIDSLRARHREISARIDSEQMRPLPDTHRLGRLKRERLWLKDAIRGVSAKMDHSGAQPSSAA' A
#
# COMPACT_ATOMS: atom_id res chain seq x y z
N MET A 1 -10.22 -7.56 24.15
CA MET A 1 -10.24 -7.26 23.61
C MET A 1 -9.93 -6.26 22.96
N GLN A 2 -9.77 -5.89 22.32
CA GLN A 2 -9.36 -5.01 21.76
C GLN A 2 -10.14 -4.18 21.12
N ARG A 3 -10.08 -3.31 20.96
CA ARG A 3 -10.72 -2.54 20.48
C ARG A 3 -10.31 -2.10 19.37
N ARG A 4 -10.63 -1.65 18.68
CA ARG A 4 -10.30 -1.21 17.59
C ARG A 4 -10.26 0.14 17.51
N ASP A 5 -9.76 0.82 18.11
CA ASP A 5 -9.68 2.14 18.07
C ASP A 5 -8.76 2.45 17.07
N VAL A 6 -8.95 3.14 16.16
CA VAL A 6 -8.10 3.50 15.13
C VAL A 6 -7.46 4.77 15.45
N SER A 7 -6.50 4.78 16.28
CA SER A 7 -5.84 6.00 16.64
C SER A 7 -4.88 6.39 15.53
N HIS A 8 -4.37 7.57 15.60
CA HIS A 8 -3.42 8.08 14.64
C HIS A 8 -2.16 7.24 14.60
N GLY A 9 -1.68 6.82 15.75
CA GLY A 9 -0.51 5.97 15.81
C GLY A 9 -0.74 4.64 15.13
N SER A 10 -1.92 4.10 15.29
CA SER A 10 -2.30 2.86 14.66
C SER A 10 -2.33 2.99 13.15
N LEU A 11 -2.82 4.09 12.65
CA LEU A 11 -2.87 4.32 11.22
C LEU A 11 -1.46 4.48 10.65
N THR A 12 -0.60 5.15 11.40
CA THR A 12 0.78 5.32 10.97
C THR A 12 1.48 3.97 10.85
N ALA A 13 1.30 3.12 11.86
CA ALA A 13 1.92 1.81 11.84
C ALA A 13 1.40 0.99 10.65
N ARG A 14 0.13 1.14 10.37
CA ARG A 14 -0.46 0.41 9.26
C ARG A 14 0.10 0.88 7.93
N ILE A 15 0.25 2.18 7.75
CA ILE A 15 0.83 2.70 6.54
C ILE A 15 2.27 2.22 6.38
N ASP A 16 3.03 2.22 7.46
CA ASP A 16 4.42 1.76 7.42
C ASP A 16 4.50 0.32 6.97
N SER A 17 3.62 -0.53 7.50
CA SER A 17 3.59 -1.93 7.10
C SER A 17 3.23 -2.09 5.64
N LEU A 18 2.25 -1.33 5.19
CA LEU A 18 1.84 -1.41 3.80
C LEU A 18 2.95 -0.93 2.87
N ARG A 19 3.64 0.11 3.26
CA ARG A 19 4.74 0.63 2.45
C ARG A 19 5.90 -0.35 2.38
N ALA A 20 6.18 -1.01 3.49
CA ALA A 20 7.24 -2.01 3.50
C ALA A 20 6.89 -3.15 2.55
N ARG A 21 5.63 -3.56 2.58
CA ARG A 21 5.19 -4.62 1.69
C ARG A 21 5.24 -4.17 0.24
N HIS A 22 4.86 -2.92 -0.01
CA HIS A 22 4.90 -2.37 -1.35
C HIS A 22 6.32 -2.40 -1.90
N ARG A 23 7.29 -2.02 -1.09
CA ARG A 23 8.69 -2.06 -1.50
C ARG A 23 9.14 -3.47 -1.80
N GLU A 24 8.72 -4.39 -0.98
CA GLU A 24 9.08 -5.78 -1.17
C GLU A 24 8.53 -6.33 -2.48
N ILE A 25 7.27 -6.05 -2.75
CA ILE A 25 6.64 -6.52 -3.98
C ILE A 25 7.29 -5.84 -5.20
N SER A 26 7.60 -4.56 -5.08
CA SER A 26 8.27 -3.86 -6.18
C SER A 26 9.62 -4.48 -6.49
N ALA A 27 10.36 -4.85 -5.46
CA ALA A 27 11.65 -5.50 -5.65
C ALA A 27 11.49 -6.85 -6.35
N ARG A 28 10.44 -7.57 -6.00
CA ARG A 28 10.19 -8.86 -6.65
C ARG A 28 9.83 -8.70 -8.10
N ILE A 29 9.08 -7.66 -8.43
CA ILE A 29 8.74 -7.39 -9.81
C ILE A 29 10.00 -7.08 -10.60
N ASP A 30 10.86 -6.24 -10.05
CA ASP A 30 12.11 -5.88 -10.72
C ASP A 30 12.96 -7.12 -10.95
N SER A 31 13.05 -7.95 -9.94
CA SER A 31 13.83 -9.15 -10.02
C SER A 31 13.31 -10.11 -11.09
N GLU A 32 11.99 -10.25 -11.14
CA GLU A 32 11.38 -11.14 -12.13
C GLU A 32 11.58 -10.61 -13.54
N GLN A 33 11.50 -9.30 -13.70
CA GLN A 33 11.67 -8.71 -15.02
C GLN A 33 13.07 -8.81 -15.54
N MET A 34 14.04 -8.99 -14.67
CA MET A 34 15.43 -9.13 -15.09
C MET A 34 15.79 -10.54 -15.48
N ARG A 35 14.91 -11.47 -15.27
CA ARG A 35 15.21 -12.84 -15.65
C ARG A 35 15.17 -12.96 -17.17
N PRO A 36 16.00 -13.86 -17.73
CA PRO A 36 16.01 -14.04 -19.17
C PRO A 36 14.65 -14.40 -19.73
N LEU A 37 13.86 -15.11 -18.96
CA LEU A 37 12.55 -15.51 -19.42
C LEU A 37 11.57 -15.21 -18.30
N PRO A 38 11.12 -13.98 -18.19
CA PRO A 38 10.23 -13.60 -17.10
C PRO A 38 8.92 -14.39 -17.14
N ASP A 39 8.45 -14.73 -15.97
CA ASP A 39 7.18 -15.41 -15.83
C ASP A 39 6.08 -14.35 -15.86
N THR A 40 5.42 -14.19 -16.98
CA THR A 40 4.42 -13.14 -17.14
C THR A 40 3.21 -13.34 -16.23
N HIS A 41 2.90 -14.59 -15.94
CA HIS A 41 1.79 -14.87 -15.05
C HIS A 41 2.10 -14.39 -13.64
N ARG A 42 3.29 -14.69 -13.18
CA ARG A 42 3.74 -14.26 -11.88
C ARG A 42 3.84 -12.74 -11.83
N LEU A 43 4.36 -12.13 -12.88
CA LEU A 43 4.45 -10.68 -12.94
C LEU A 43 3.07 -10.04 -12.85
N GLY A 44 2.10 -10.62 -13.54
CA GLY A 44 0.74 -10.09 -13.47
C GLY A 44 0.19 -10.10 -12.06
N ARG A 45 0.43 -11.20 -11.34
CA ARG A 45 -0.05 -11.31 -9.97
C ARG A 45 0.65 -10.32 -9.06
N LEU A 46 1.96 -10.18 -9.21
CA LEU A 46 2.72 -9.24 -8.40
C LEU A 46 2.28 -7.81 -8.65
N LYS A 47 2.04 -7.47 -9.90
CA LYS A 47 1.61 -6.12 -10.24
C LYS A 47 0.23 -5.81 -9.69
N ARG A 48 -0.66 -6.78 -9.69
CA ARG A 48 -1.98 -6.59 -9.11
C ARG A 48 -1.87 -6.40 -7.59
N GLU A 49 -1.00 -7.16 -6.96
CA GLU A 49 -0.80 -7.02 -5.53
C GLU A 49 -0.21 -5.65 -5.21
N ARG A 50 0.71 -5.19 -6.03
CA ARG A 50 1.30 -3.87 -5.82
C ARG A 50 0.24 -2.77 -5.94
N LEU A 51 -0.64 -2.91 -6.91
CA LEU A 51 -1.69 -1.93 -7.09
C LEU A 51 -2.64 -1.93 -5.88
N TRP A 52 -2.98 -3.13 -5.41
CA TRP A 52 -3.83 -3.24 -4.24
C TRP A 52 -3.18 -2.56 -3.03
N LEU A 53 -1.88 -2.75 -2.85
CA LEU A 53 -1.16 -2.12 -1.75
C LEU A 53 -1.16 -0.60 -1.89
N LYS A 54 -0.99 -0.13 -3.09
CA LYS A 54 -1.00 1.29 -3.35
C LYS A 54 -2.35 1.90 -2.98
N ASP A 55 -3.42 1.22 -3.36
CA ASP A 55 -4.75 1.69 -3.03
C ASP A 55 -4.99 1.64 -1.53
N ALA A 56 -4.50 0.61 -0.87
CA ALA A 56 -4.66 0.49 0.56
C ALA A 56 -3.93 1.61 1.29
N ILE A 57 -2.72 1.93 0.83
CA ILE A 57 -1.95 3.01 1.43
C ILE A 57 -2.70 4.32 1.26
N ARG A 58 -3.24 4.53 0.08
CA ARG A 58 -3.99 5.74 -0.18
C ARG A 58 -5.21 5.84 0.72
N GLY A 59 -5.89 4.73 0.92
CA GLY A 59 -7.06 4.71 1.78
C GLY A 59 -6.74 5.05 3.23
N VAL A 60 -5.66 4.50 3.75
CA VAL A 60 -5.27 4.78 5.13
C VAL A 60 -4.78 6.22 5.26
N SER A 61 -4.06 6.68 4.25
CA SER A 61 -3.55 8.03 4.22
C SER A 61 -4.71 9.03 4.26
N ALA A 62 -5.74 8.75 3.49
CA ALA A 62 -6.91 9.60 3.47
C ALA A 62 -7.58 9.67 4.82
N LYS A 63 -7.61 8.57 5.55
CA LYS A 63 -8.18 8.57 6.88
C LYS A 63 -7.39 9.43 7.83
N MET A 64 -6.07 9.40 7.70
CA MET A 64 -5.23 10.23 8.55
C MET A 64 -5.43 11.70 8.24
N ASP A 65 -5.49 12.03 6.96
CA ASP A 65 -5.70 13.40 6.56
C ASP A 65 -7.06 13.88 6.98
N HIS A 66 -8.03 12.99 6.87
CA HIS A 66 -9.38 13.33 7.16
C HIS A 66 -9.56 13.76 8.59
N SER A 67 -8.84 13.12 9.47
CA SER A 67 -9.02 13.51 10.84
C SER A 67 -8.49 14.91 11.06
N GLY A 68 -7.74 15.42 10.19
CA GLY A 68 -7.27 16.72 10.34
C GLY A 68 -7.94 17.68 9.53
N ALA A 69 -8.33 17.51 8.58
CA ALA A 69 -8.80 18.43 7.90
C ALA A 69 -9.45 18.59 6.86
N GLN A 70 -9.66 18.85 6.24
CA GLN A 70 -10.24 19.16 5.39
C GLN A 70 -10.24 19.17 4.21
N PRO A 71 -10.47 19.08 3.62
CA PRO A 71 -10.43 18.92 2.54
C PRO A 71 -10.74 19.49 1.51
N SER A 72 -10.92 19.80 1.24
CA SER A 72 -11.10 20.38 0.38
C SER A 72 -11.35 20.16 -0.73
N SER A 73 -11.34 19.93 -1.19
CA SER A 73 -11.36 19.81 -2.17
C SER A 73 -11.88 19.94 -2.96
N ALA A 74 -12.26 20.01 -3.13
CA ALA A 74 -12.57 20.10 -3.84
C ALA A 74 -12.93 20.40 -4.64
N ALA A 75 -13.07 20.53 -4.88
CA ALA A 75 -13.32 20.83 -5.66
C ALA A 75 -13.45 21.02 -6.11
#